data_bc0ed859ec3f4b93fa406dfbcd17d0b8
#
_entry.id   bc0ed859ec3f4b93fa406dfbcd17d0b8
#
_cell.length_a   1.000
_cell.length_b   1.000
_cell.length_c   1.000
_cell.angle_alpha   90.00
_cell.angle_beta   90.00
_cell.angle_gamma   90.00
#
_symmetry.space_group_name_H-M   'P 1'
#
loop_
_entity.id
_entity.type
_entity.pdbx_description
1 polymer ?
#
loop_
_entity_poly.entity_id
_entity_poly.type
_entity_poly.pdbx_seq_one_letter_code
_entity_poly.pdbx_strand_id
1 'polypeptide(L)'
;MKLTILDSKSGEKTAKIDDIFIHSNYAPIKEAKKFCTNIEFSINPKVIIVVEPGLSYLYSELKDIFPNAKIGVVRFSNLFFEYNKDWDFYINFFDEYVENFSSTFSTLFSEELLCSTVFLSWTATKNIFKNLDELLWHKIKQTVENARTILVTRQYFEKKWLINFCSNLKYGNFYKINNIDLSNKEIAIVASGPSLENSIDLLKKYKNQLFIICLSSACSILKYYKIEPDLYLSTDGGFWAGEHLKILKDSPTPLLLPLEGFCKKSVLKKCRIIPANYNDGITSKIINELNLNFLELKRNGTVSGTALDFAIQNSKNNIYFLGLDLQGSPSFQHAKPNILENNNLIKENKINNLETRQRKSQFNSNVLKIYRDWFHNYKKSKNVYRVIDSKNESLGKIKDIKSDEFEKYLKDFNHNTKTDFFNIQKIELQKEKIYKKTLEIIKNKIYSSEWQSSIFPLDYVSLNNTKSQEQKEHLLKKIEEKTKNLENKIRKIFDYD
;
A
#
# COMPACT_ATOMS: atom_id res chain seq x y z
N MET A 1 18.27 10.45 -35.27
CA MET A 1 19.54 9.84 -34.78
C MET A 1 19.89 8.65 -35.67
N LYS A 2 21.11 8.62 -36.18
CA LYS A 2 21.63 7.54 -37.07
C LYS A 2 22.69 6.76 -36.31
N LEU A 3 22.48 5.45 -36.12
CA LEU A 3 23.49 4.54 -35.58
C LEU A 3 24.43 4.07 -36.69
N THR A 4 25.71 4.11 -36.42
CA THR A 4 26.74 3.57 -37.31
C THR A 4 27.67 2.66 -36.50
N ILE A 5 27.78 1.40 -36.91
CA ILE A 5 28.69 0.41 -36.32
C ILE A 5 29.96 0.36 -37.11
N LEU A 6 31.09 0.42 -36.44
CA LEU A 6 32.46 0.45 -37.04
C LEU A 6 33.34 -0.58 -36.32
N ASP A 7 34.45 -0.92 -36.96
CA ASP A 7 35.52 -1.68 -36.31
C ASP A 7 36.44 -0.73 -35.54
N SER A 8 36.74 -1.05 -34.30
CA SER A 8 37.75 -0.35 -33.51
C SER A 8 39.17 -0.77 -33.90
N LYS A 9 40.19 -0.06 -33.40
CA LYS A 9 41.58 -0.43 -33.65
C LYS A 9 41.98 -1.77 -33.02
N SER A 10 41.30 -2.23 -32.00
CA SER A 10 41.51 -3.54 -31.38
C SER A 10 40.71 -4.68 -32.03
N GLY A 11 39.91 -4.38 -33.06
CA GLY A 11 39.15 -5.36 -33.84
C GLY A 11 37.70 -5.58 -33.33
N GLU A 12 37.33 -5.11 -32.13
CA GLU A 12 35.97 -5.18 -31.65
C GLU A 12 35.08 -4.10 -32.28
N LYS A 13 33.76 -4.29 -32.24
CA LYS A 13 32.85 -3.29 -32.77
C LYS A 13 32.81 -2.05 -31.86
N THR A 14 32.82 -0.88 -32.48
CA THR A 14 32.47 0.40 -31.81
C THR A 14 31.26 1.00 -32.50
N ALA A 15 30.63 1.99 -31.87
CA ALA A 15 29.42 2.62 -32.39
C ALA A 15 29.48 4.14 -32.28
N LYS A 16 28.83 4.78 -33.27
CA LYS A 16 28.51 6.22 -33.24
C LYS A 16 27.02 6.41 -33.34
N ILE A 17 26.51 7.41 -32.60
CA ILE A 17 25.21 8.00 -32.90
C ILE A 17 25.47 9.38 -33.49
N ASP A 18 25.02 9.56 -34.73
CA ASP A 18 25.41 10.67 -35.58
C ASP A 18 26.95 10.77 -35.65
N ASP A 19 27.59 11.81 -35.13
CA ASP A 19 29.04 11.97 -35.11
C ASP A 19 29.69 11.66 -33.75
N ILE A 20 28.95 11.25 -32.74
CA ILE A 20 29.44 11.02 -31.38
C ILE A 20 29.71 9.54 -31.14
N PHE A 21 30.97 9.20 -30.81
CA PHE A 21 31.31 7.84 -30.40
C PHE A 21 30.66 7.45 -29.06
N ILE A 22 30.02 6.27 -29.06
CA ILE A 22 29.41 5.67 -27.86
C ILE A 22 30.43 4.84 -27.10
N HIS A 23 31.33 4.22 -27.81
CA HIS A 23 32.43 3.43 -27.27
C HIS A 23 33.74 3.91 -27.86
N SER A 24 34.83 3.56 -27.17
CA SER A 24 36.20 3.84 -27.63
C SER A 24 36.42 3.37 -29.04
N ASN A 25 36.99 4.23 -29.91
CA ASN A 25 37.45 3.86 -31.25
C ASN A 25 38.71 3.00 -31.21
N TYR A 26 39.36 2.85 -30.05
CA TYR A 26 40.59 2.09 -29.88
C TYR A 26 40.35 0.70 -29.32
N ALA A 27 39.70 0.59 -28.14
CA ALA A 27 39.51 -0.66 -27.42
C ALA A 27 38.25 -0.60 -26.53
N PRO A 28 37.04 -0.87 -27.07
CA PRO A 28 35.78 -0.78 -26.37
C PRO A 28 35.66 -1.68 -25.13
N ILE A 29 36.19 -2.91 -25.21
CA ILE A 29 36.19 -3.85 -24.08
C ILE A 29 37.05 -3.33 -22.93
N LYS A 30 38.27 -2.79 -23.24
CA LYS A 30 39.13 -2.19 -22.19
C LYS A 30 38.49 -0.97 -21.57
N GLU A 31 37.72 -0.18 -22.33
CA GLU A 31 36.94 0.95 -21.83
C GLU A 31 35.87 0.47 -20.82
N ALA A 32 35.09 -0.55 -21.18
CA ALA A 32 34.09 -1.15 -20.32
C ALA A 32 34.69 -1.70 -19.01
N LYS A 33 35.81 -2.42 -19.12
CA LYS A 33 36.56 -2.94 -17.98
C LYS A 33 37.05 -1.81 -17.05
N LYS A 34 37.64 -0.75 -17.63
CA LYS A 34 38.09 0.42 -16.86
C LYS A 34 36.91 1.13 -16.18
N PHE A 35 35.76 1.23 -16.84
CA PHE A 35 34.58 1.79 -16.26
C PHE A 35 34.15 1.00 -15.00
N CYS A 36 34.03 -0.32 -15.09
CA CYS A 36 33.65 -1.18 -13.99
C CYS A 36 34.65 -1.16 -12.84
N THR A 37 35.96 -1.12 -13.11
CA THR A 37 37.00 -1.06 -12.06
C THR A 37 37.03 0.28 -11.32
N ASN A 38 36.59 1.35 -11.93
CA ASN A 38 36.56 2.69 -11.34
C ASN A 38 35.30 2.97 -10.52
N ILE A 39 34.32 2.05 -10.54
CA ILE A 39 33.10 2.22 -9.73
C ILE A 39 33.35 1.69 -8.32
N GLU A 40 33.18 2.57 -7.34
CA GLU A 40 33.14 2.18 -5.95
C GLU A 40 31.70 1.84 -5.53
N PHE A 41 31.39 0.56 -5.48
CA PHE A 41 30.06 0.10 -5.04
C PHE A 41 29.94 0.23 -3.53
N SER A 42 29.00 1.05 -3.06
CA SER A 42 28.73 1.24 -1.62
C SER A 42 28.00 0.06 -0.99
N ILE A 43 27.30 -0.75 -1.77
CA ILE A 43 26.54 -1.92 -1.31
C ILE A 43 26.94 -3.17 -2.10
N ASN A 44 26.47 -4.33 -1.64
CA ASN A 44 26.49 -5.58 -2.41
C ASN A 44 25.18 -5.70 -3.20
N PRO A 45 25.14 -5.33 -4.50
CA PRO A 45 23.90 -5.22 -5.25
C PRO A 45 23.30 -6.60 -5.55
N LYS A 46 21.97 -6.71 -5.41
CA LYS A 46 21.20 -7.86 -5.91
C LYS A 46 20.72 -7.62 -7.33
N VAL A 47 20.59 -6.36 -7.70
CA VAL A 47 20.21 -5.92 -9.05
C VAL A 47 21.13 -4.76 -9.45
N ILE A 48 21.62 -4.80 -10.67
CA ILE A 48 22.37 -3.70 -11.31
C ILE A 48 21.60 -3.31 -12.57
N ILE A 49 21.36 -2.02 -12.75
CA ILE A 49 20.69 -1.49 -13.94
C ILE A 49 21.62 -0.49 -14.61
N VAL A 50 21.95 -0.77 -15.85
CA VAL A 50 22.81 0.10 -16.68
C VAL A 50 21.94 0.89 -17.64
N VAL A 51 22.13 2.21 -17.64
CA VAL A 51 21.37 3.13 -18.49
C VAL A 51 22.12 3.31 -19.80
N GLU A 52 21.49 2.91 -20.89
CA GLU A 52 21.90 3.01 -22.29
C GLU A 52 23.40 2.76 -22.54
N PRO A 53 23.89 1.53 -22.32
CA PRO A 53 25.30 1.18 -22.46
C PRO A 53 25.73 0.87 -23.90
N GLY A 54 24.95 1.24 -24.92
CA GLY A 54 25.28 1.00 -26.31
C GLY A 54 25.38 -0.49 -26.66
N LEU A 55 26.55 -0.95 -27.09
CA LEU A 55 26.83 -2.32 -27.58
C LEU A 55 26.92 -3.38 -26.45
N SER A 56 26.57 -3.04 -25.20
CA SER A 56 26.42 -3.98 -24.09
C SER A 56 27.71 -4.61 -23.51
N TYR A 57 28.86 -4.06 -23.78
CA TYR A 57 30.16 -4.57 -23.25
C TYR A 57 30.22 -4.60 -21.71
N LEU A 58 29.42 -3.78 -21.04
CA LEU A 58 29.38 -3.74 -19.56
C LEU A 58 28.76 -4.99 -18.94
N TYR A 59 27.92 -5.74 -19.65
CA TYR A 59 27.23 -6.89 -19.06
C TYR A 59 28.21 -7.96 -18.56
N SER A 60 29.14 -8.41 -19.42
CA SER A 60 30.13 -9.43 -19.05
C SER A 60 31.00 -9.00 -17.88
N GLU A 61 31.53 -7.77 -17.94
CA GLU A 61 32.42 -7.22 -16.90
C GLU A 61 31.68 -7.11 -15.54
N LEU A 62 30.41 -6.68 -15.52
CA LEU A 62 29.60 -6.61 -14.31
C LEU A 62 29.22 -8.00 -13.79
N LYS A 63 28.99 -8.97 -14.69
CA LYS A 63 28.65 -10.35 -14.32
C LYS A 63 29.82 -11.07 -13.68
N ASP A 64 31.06 -10.79 -14.14
CA ASP A 64 32.28 -11.30 -13.55
C ASP A 64 32.51 -10.79 -12.12
N ILE A 65 32.16 -9.51 -11.87
CA ILE A 65 32.27 -8.90 -10.52
C ILE A 65 31.11 -9.35 -9.60
N PHE A 66 29.89 -9.46 -10.16
CA PHE A 66 28.67 -9.77 -9.40
C PHE A 66 27.91 -10.97 -10.03
N PRO A 67 28.43 -12.19 -9.96
CA PRO A 67 27.86 -13.35 -10.65
C PRO A 67 26.41 -13.67 -10.21
N ASN A 68 26.05 -13.33 -8.99
CA ASN A 68 24.73 -13.58 -8.42
C ASN A 68 23.74 -12.42 -8.59
N ALA A 69 24.18 -11.25 -9.07
CA ALA A 69 23.29 -10.13 -9.31
C ALA A 69 22.52 -10.32 -10.62
N LYS A 70 21.26 -9.87 -10.65
CA LYS A 70 20.53 -9.67 -11.90
C LYS A 70 20.98 -8.35 -12.51
N ILE A 71 21.38 -8.39 -13.80
CA ILE A 71 21.92 -7.22 -14.48
C ILE A 71 21.02 -6.87 -15.65
N GLY A 72 20.38 -5.70 -15.59
CA GLY A 72 19.48 -5.24 -16.63
C GLY A 72 19.91 -3.93 -17.28
N VAL A 73 19.23 -3.59 -18.36
CA VAL A 73 19.48 -2.39 -19.13
C VAL A 73 18.21 -1.54 -19.28
N VAL A 74 18.38 -0.21 -19.21
CA VAL A 74 17.37 0.76 -19.64
C VAL A 74 17.78 1.30 -21.01
N ARG A 75 16.85 1.26 -21.98
CA ARG A 75 17.05 1.75 -23.34
C ARG A 75 16.28 3.05 -23.58
N PHE A 76 16.95 4.02 -24.15
CA PHE A 76 16.37 5.30 -24.57
C PHE A 76 15.85 5.31 -26.01
N SER A 77 16.13 4.26 -26.76
CA SER A 77 15.70 4.11 -28.15
C SER A 77 15.77 2.65 -28.60
N ASN A 78 15.30 2.39 -29.83
CA ASN A 78 15.41 1.08 -30.50
C ASN A 78 16.79 0.82 -31.11
N LEU A 79 17.70 1.78 -31.09
CA LEU A 79 19.00 1.71 -31.82
C LEU A 79 19.85 0.50 -31.41
N PHE A 80 19.77 0.08 -30.14
CA PHE A 80 20.54 -1.03 -29.60
C PHE A 80 19.68 -2.25 -29.24
N PHE A 81 18.52 -2.42 -29.87
CA PHE A 81 17.56 -3.46 -29.51
C PHE A 81 18.12 -4.88 -29.69
N GLU A 82 19.00 -5.09 -30.70
CA GLU A 82 19.64 -6.38 -30.96
C GLU A 82 20.54 -6.85 -29.82
N TYR A 83 21.05 -5.93 -29.01
CA TYR A 83 21.91 -6.19 -27.86
C TYR A 83 21.13 -6.41 -26.54
N ASN A 84 19.80 -6.40 -26.57
CA ASN A 84 18.99 -6.65 -25.37
C ASN A 84 19.04 -8.11 -24.91
N LYS A 85 19.30 -9.05 -25.83
CA LYS A 85 19.47 -10.49 -25.58
C LYS A 85 20.64 -10.82 -24.63
N ASP A 86 21.60 -9.92 -24.52
CA ASP A 86 22.78 -10.11 -23.69
C ASP A 86 22.51 -9.80 -22.19
N TRP A 87 21.37 -9.19 -21.88
CA TRP A 87 21.01 -8.75 -20.51
C TRP A 87 19.99 -9.70 -19.86
N ASP A 88 20.04 -9.82 -18.53
CA ASP A 88 19.05 -10.63 -17.78
C ASP A 88 17.61 -10.09 -17.95
N PHE A 89 17.46 -8.78 -18.19
CA PHE A 89 16.22 -8.10 -18.54
C PHE A 89 16.50 -6.73 -19.17
N TYR A 90 15.50 -6.16 -19.85
CA TYR A 90 15.57 -4.80 -20.37
C TYR A 90 14.31 -4.01 -20.09
N ILE A 91 14.43 -2.69 -20.04
CA ILE A 91 13.34 -1.74 -19.81
C ILE A 91 13.44 -0.63 -20.85
N ASN A 92 12.38 -0.37 -21.58
CA ASN A 92 12.30 0.73 -22.52
C ASN A 92 11.93 2.02 -21.78
N PHE A 93 12.59 3.12 -22.13
CA PHE A 93 12.33 4.45 -21.59
C PHE A 93 12.32 5.49 -22.69
N PHE A 94 11.36 5.38 -23.60
CA PHE A 94 11.09 6.30 -24.70
C PHE A 94 9.60 6.22 -25.05
N ASP A 95 9.06 7.23 -25.74
CA ASP A 95 7.67 7.33 -26.16
C ASP A 95 6.68 7.04 -25.00
N GLU A 96 5.70 6.18 -25.21
CA GLU A 96 4.68 5.79 -24.24
C GLU A 96 5.23 5.05 -22.99
N TYR A 97 6.40 4.46 -23.08
CA TYR A 97 7.02 3.74 -21.96
C TYR A 97 7.48 4.67 -20.84
N VAL A 98 7.75 5.94 -21.14
CA VAL A 98 8.16 6.96 -20.15
C VAL A 98 7.08 7.16 -19.06
N GLU A 99 5.82 7.24 -19.47
CA GLU A 99 4.68 7.42 -18.54
C GLU A 99 4.53 6.21 -17.60
N ASN A 100 4.71 5.01 -18.13
CA ASN A 100 4.49 3.75 -17.43
C ASN A 100 5.69 3.25 -16.61
N PHE A 101 6.84 3.95 -16.67
CA PHE A 101 8.11 3.48 -16.08
C PHE A 101 7.96 3.09 -14.60
N SER A 102 7.43 3.97 -13.75
CA SER A 102 7.32 3.71 -12.31
C SER A 102 6.43 2.51 -11.99
N SER A 103 5.34 2.32 -12.73
CA SER A 103 4.46 1.16 -12.57
C SER A 103 5.12 -0.13 -13.04
N THR A 104 5.81 -0.11 -14.17
CA THR A 104 6.59 -1.25 -14.69
C THR A 104 7.69 -1.65 -13.70
N PHE A 105 8.39 -0.66 -13.17
CA PHE A 105 9.46 -0.88 -12.21
C PHE A 105 8.97 -1.51 -10.91
N SER A 106 7.85 -1.03 -10.35
CA SER A 106 7.23 -1.58 -9.15
C SER A 106 6.63 -2.98 -9.37
N THR A 107 6.32 -3.34 -10.61
CA THR A 107 5.85 -4.70 -10.95
C THR A 107 7.02 -5.69 -11.06
N LEU A 108 8.17 -5.24 -11.56
CA LEU A 108 9.36 -6.08 -11.74
C LEU A 108 10.14 -6.32 -10.45
N PHE A 109 10.12 -5.36 -9.53
CA PHE A 109 10.95 -5.37 -8.33
C PHE A 109 10.13 -5.09 -7.07
N SER A 110 10.34 -5.90 -6.02
CA SER A 110 9.85 -5.57 -4.69
C SER A 110 10.58 -4.34 -4.12
N GLU A 111 9.99 -3.73 -3.09
CA GLU A 111 10.59 -2.57 -2.42
C GLU A 111 11.99 -2.87 -1.88
N GLU A 112 12.20 -4.08 -1.35
CA GLU A 112 13.50 -4.54 -0.84
C GLU A 112 14.54 -4.62 -1.95
N LEU A 113 14.16 -5.12 -3.13
CA LEU A 113 15.06 -5.19 -4.29
C LEU A 113 15.37 -3.79 -4.82
N LEU A 114 14.38 -2.89 -4.91
CA LEU A 114 14.60 -1.50 -5.32
C LEU A 114 15.60 -0.78 -4.41
N CYS A 115 15.51 -0.99 -3.09
CA CYS A 115 16.46 -0.43 -2.12
C CYS A 115 17.85 -1.12 -2.14
N SER A 116 17.99 -2.22 -2.87
CA SER A 116 19.24 -2.98 -3.07
C SER A 116 19.73 -2.95 -4.51
N THR A 117 19.18 -2.05 -5.34
CA THR A 117 19.53 -1.88 -6.75
C THR A 117 20.57 -0.78 -6.90
N VAL A 118 21.59 -1.06 -7.71
CA VAL A 118 22.58 -0.07 -8.15
C VAL A 118 22.26 0.35 -9.58
N PHE A 119 22.25 1.65 -9.82
CA PHE A 119 22.03 2.24 -11.13
C PHE A 119 23.32 2.85 -11.65
N LEU A 120 23.68 2.52 -12.89
CA LEU A 120 24.88 2.99 -13.56
C LEU A 120 24.50 3.70 -14.86
N SER A 121 25.08 4.86 -15.13
CA SER A 121 24.89 5.60 -16.37
C SER A 121 26.12 5.49 -17.24
N TRP A 122 25.95 5.12 -18.51
CA TRP A 122 27.04 5.15 -19.48
C TRP A 122 27.28 6.58 -19.92
N THR A 123 28.49 7.10 -19.69
CA THR A 123 28.76 8.54 -19.82
C THR A 123 28.58 9.06 -21.24
N ALA A 124 28.95 8.28 -22.27
CA ALA A 124 28.88 8.72 -23.67
C ALA A 124 27.42 8.95 -24.13
N THR A 125 26.50 8.09 -23.72
CA THR A 125 25.08 8.20 -24.12
C THR A 125 24.31 9.25 -23.33
N LYS A 126 24.75 9.55 -22.11
CA LYS A 126 24.13 10.58 -21.26
C LYS A 126 24.00 11.94 -21.94
N ASN A 127 25.02 12.36 -22.66
CA ASN A 127 25.01 13.66 -23.35
C ASN A 127 24.12 13.65 -24.61
N ILE A 128 23.98 12.49 -25.26
CA ILE A 128 23.15 12.34 -26.45
C ILE A 128 21.67 12.34 -26.09
N PHE A 129 21.30 11.66 -25.00
CA PHE A 129 19.93 11.51 -24.54
C PHE A 129 19.64 12.37 -23.30
N LYS A 130 20.25 13.54 -23.18
CA LYS A 130 20.26 14.38 -21.98
C LYS A 130 18.88 14.52 -21.33
N ASN A 131 17.86 14.88 -22.08
CA ASN A 131 16.50 15.10 -21.54
C ASN A 131 15.88 13.82 -21.00
N LEU A 132 16.08 12.67 -21.69
CA LEU A 132 15.59 11.37 -21.23
C LEU A 132 16.39 10.89 -20.02
N ASP A 133 17.70 11.10 -19.98
CA ASP A 133 18.54 10.76 -18.84
C ASP A 133 18.11 11.53 -17.58
N GLU A 134 17.96 12.85 -17.66
CA GLU A 134 17.49 13.68 -16.53
C GLU A 134 16.09 13.24 -16.03
N LEU A 135 15.17 12.98 -16.94
CA LEU A 135 13.82 12.51 -16.62
C LEU A 135 13.85 11.12 -15.99
N LEU A 136 14.65 10.19 -16.50
CA LEU A 136 14.83 8.85 -15.95
C LEU A 136 15.35 8.90 -14.53
N TRP A 137 16.41 9.67 -14.29
CA TRP A 137 16.99 9.79 -12.95
C TRP A 137 16.01 10.41 -11.94
N HIS A 138 15.19 11.36 -12.37
CA HIS A 138 14.12 11.88 -11.54
C HIS A 138 13.10 10.79 -11.16
N LYS A 139 12.65 9.99 -12.14
CA LYS A 139 11.70 8.88 -11.90
C LYS A 139 12.31 7.75 -11.06
N ILE A 140 13.58 7.40 -11.28
CA ILE A 140 14.31 6.42 -10.44
C ILE A 140 14.34 6.90 -8.98
N LYS A 141 14.78 8.14 -8.76
CA LYS A 141 14.83 8.73 -7.41
C LYS A 141 13.47 8.66 -6.71
N GLN A 142 12.42 9.09 -7.38
CA GLN A 142 11.05 9.03 -6.86
C GLN A 142 10.62 7.60 -6.51
N THR A 143 10.89 6.64 -7.40
CA THR A 143 10.49 5.24 -7.21
C THR A 143 11.21 4.61 -6.03
N VAL A 144 12.53 4.85 -5.89
CA VAL A 144 13.33 4.33 -4.77
C VAL A 144 12.94 5.00 -3.44
N GLU A 145 12.68 6.32 -3.43
CA GLU A 145 12.20 7.03 -2.25
C GLU A 145 10.82 6.53 -1.79
N ASN A 146 9.92 6.25 -2.72
CA ASN A 146 8.62 5.64 -2.43
C ASN A 146 8.78 4.23 -1.85
N ALA A 147 9.61 3.38 -2.46
CA ALA A 147 9.90 2.05 -1.95
C ALA A 147 10.46 2.10 -0.52
N ARG A 148 11.41 3.01 -0.25
CA ARG A 148 11.96 3.22 1.09
C ARG A 148 10.90 3.66 2.10
N THR A 149 10.00 4.55 1.70
CA THR A 149 8.89 5.03 2.55
C THR A 149 7.93 3.89 2.90
N ILE A 150 7.64 3.01 1.94
CA ILE A 150 6.84 1.80 2.18
C ILE A 150 7.55 0.88 3.18
N LEU A 151 8.85 0.63 3.01
CA LEU A 151 9.63 -0.21 3.94
C LEU A 151 9.71 0.38 5.34
N VAL A 152 9.85 1.71 5.49
CA VAL A 152 9.79 2.40 6.79
C VAL A 152 8.43 2.16 7.45
N THR A 153 7.36 2.31 6.71
CA THR A 153 5.99 2.09 7.20
C THR A 153 5.79 0.63 7.62
N ARG A 154 6.19 -0.33 6.77
CA ARG A 154 6.13 -1.76 7.09
C ARG A 154 6.96 -2.09 8.32
N GLN A 155 8.20 -1.63 8.43
CA GLN A 155 9.06 -1.83 9.60
C GLN A 155 8.41 -1.38 10.92
N TYR A 156 7.61 -0.30 10.86
CA TYR A 156 6.90 0.21 12.02
C TYR A 156 5.66 -0.61 12.36
N PHE A 157 4.89 -1.01 11.35
CA PHE A 157 3.57 -1.61 11.53
C PHE A 157 3.57 -3.14 11.57
N GLU A 158 4.46 -3.85 10.87
CA GLU A 158 4.41 -5.32 10.72
C GLU A 158 4.34 -6.06 12.07
N LYS A 159 5.15 -5.63 13.05
CA LYS A 159 5.08 -6.20 14.40
C LYS A 159 3.74 -5.97 15.08
N LYS A 160 3.14 -4.82 14.88
CA LYS A 160 1.81 -4.50 15.41
C LYS A 160 0.75 -5.32 14.70
N TRP A 161 0.84 -5.44 13.38
CA TRP A 161 -0.08 -6.24 12.59
C TRP A 161 -0.08 -7.70 13.02
N LEU A 162 1.10 -8.29 13.22
CA LEU A 162 1.20 -9.67 13.72
C LEU A 162 0.65 -9.82 15.15
N ILE A 163 0.89 -8.87 16.04
CA ILE A 163 0.30 -8.86 17.39
C ILE A 163 -1.22 -8.73 17.32
N ASN A 164 -1.72 -7.82 16.47
CA ASN A 164 -3.16 -7.66 16.25
C ASN A 164 -3.78 -8.95 15.69
N PHE A 165 -3.13 -9.56 14.69
CA PHE A 165 -3.53 -10.85 14.14
C PHE A 165 -3.71 -11.90 15.22
N CYS A 166 -2.71 -12.12 16.07
CA CYS A 166 -2.79 -13.09 17.16
C CYS A 166 -3.92 -12.76 18.16
N SER A 167 -4.06 -11.47 18.51
CA SER A 167 -5.12 -11.00 19.40
C SER A 167 -6.50 -11.18 18.80
N ASN A 168 -6.67 -10.82 17.52
CA ASN A 168 -7.93 -10.95 16.81
C ASN A 168 -8.30 -12.45 16.66
N LEU A 169 -7.32 -13.29 16.34
CA LEU A 169 -7.53 -14.73 16.21
C LEU A 169 -7.99 -15.34 17.54
N LYS A 170 -7.40 -14.93 18.68
CA LYS A 170 -7.76 -15.42 20.02
C LYS A 170 -9.16 -14.97 20.45
N TYR A 171 -9.43 -13.67 20.34
CA TYR A 171 -10.61 -13.08 20.98
C TYR A 171 -11.79 -12.85 20.04
N GLY A 172 -11.61 -12.97 18.72
CA GLY A 172 -12.63 -12.71 17.72
C GLY A 172 -13.85 -13.63 17.83
N ASN A 173 -15.03 -13.03 17.79
CA ASN A 173 -16.32 -13.71 17.63
C ASN A 173 -16.65 -13.71 16.13
N PHE A 174 -16.20 -14.72 15.41
CA PHE A 174 -16.12 -14.72 13.95
C PHE A 174 -17.40 -15.17 13.26
N TYR A 175 -17.69 -14.50 12.16
CA TYR A 175 -18.77 -14.76 11.25
C TYR A 175 -18.27 -14.76 9.79
N LYS A 176 -18.84 -15.57 8.92
CA LYS A 176 -18.62 -15.51 7.48
C LYS A 176 -19.84 -14.92 6.78
N ILE A 177 -19.63 -14.28 5.66
CA ILE A 177 -20.71 -13.91 4.75
C ILE A 177 -21.11 -15.17 3.97
N ASN A 178 -22.36 -15.59 4.13
CA ASN A 178 -22.89 -16.72 3.36
C ASN A 178 -23.42 -16.28 2.00
N ASN A 179 -24.13 -15.17 2.01
CA ASN A 179 -24.67 -14.56 0.81
C ASN A 179 -24.72 -13.04 0.96
N ILE A 180 -24.36 -12.34 -0.10
CA ILE A 180 -24.48 -10.91 -0.23
C ILE A 180 -25.07 -10.59 -1.60
N ASP A 181 -26.28 -10.05 -1.61
CA ASP A 181 -26.93 -9.50 -2.80
C ASP A 181 -27.39 -8.08 -2.47
N LEU A 182 -26.70 -7.11 -3.04
CA LEU A 182 -26.97 -5.68 -2.85
C LEU A 182 -27.61 -5.06 -4.10
N SER A 183 -28.21 -5.88 -4.98
CA SER A 183 -28.81 -5.42 -6.24
C SER A 183 -29.97 -4.44 -6.05
N ASN A 184 -30.63 -4.49 -4.90
CA ASN A 184 -31.78 -3.64 -4.56
C ASN A 184 -31.42 -2.42 -3.72
N LYS A 185 -30.11 -2.16 -3.48
CA LYS A 185 -29.66 -1.01 -2.69
C LYS A 185 -28.54 -0.26 -3.37
N GLU A 186 -28.61 1.03 -3.29
CA GLU A 186 -27.47 1.90 -3.54
C GLU A 186 -26.47 1.78 -2.37
N ILE A 187 -25.19 2.00 -2.60
CA ILE A 187 -24.17 1.83 -1.58
C ILE A 187 -23.75 3.20 -1.03
N ALA A 188 -23.78 3.37 0.28
CA ALA A 188 -23.23 4.54 0.96
C ALA A 188 -21.98 4.17 1.76
N ILE A 189 -20.82 4.67 1.37
CA ILE A 189 -19.58 4.55 2.15
C ILE A 189 -19.43 5.82 2.99
N VAL A 190 -19.57 5.68 4.30
CA VAL A 190 -19.59 6.81 5.24
C VAL A 190 -18.22 6.96 5.89
N ALA A 191 -17.49 8.00 5.50
CA ALA A 191 -16.26 8.47 6.12
C ALA A 191 -16.53 9.61 7.10
N SER A 192 -15.50 10.13 7.77
CA SER A 192 -15.66 11.06 8.89
C SER A 192 -15.32 12.52 8.58
N GLY A 193 -15.14 12.89 7.32
CA GLY A 193 -14.86 14.29 6.97
C GLY A 193 -16.03 15.21 7.33
N PRO A 194 -15.76 16.51 7.54
CA PRO A 194 -16.80 17.47 7.98
C PRO A 194 -18.03 17.55 7.07
N SER A 195 -17.88 17.31 5.76
CA SER A 195 -19.01 17.32 4.82
C SER A 195 -20.09 16.27 5.14
N LEU A 196 -19.77 15.25 5.95
CA LEU A 196 -20.75 14.26 6.40
C LEU A 196 -21.92 14.89 7.12
N GLU A 197 -21.71 15.97 7.88
CA GLU A 197 -22.76 16.64 8.67
C GLU A 197 -23.93 17.08 7.79
N ASN A 198 -23.65 17.51 6.56
CA ASN A 198 -24.68 17.92 5.58
C ASN A 198 -25.50 16.75 5.02
N SER A 199 -24.99 15.52 5.12
CA SER A 199 -25.63 14.34 4.55
C SER A 199 -26.41 13.49 5.57
N ILE A 200 -26.39 13.86 6.84
CA ILE A 200 -27.00 13.06 7.93
C ILE A 200 -28.51 12.88 7.74
N ASP A 201 -29.22 13.94 7.39
CA ASP A 201 -30.68 13.87 7.21
C ASP A 201 -31.05 13.02 6.00
N LEU A 202 -30.29 13.09 4.91
CA LEU A 202 -30.48 12.23 3.75
C LEU A 202 -30.20 10.77 4.07
N LEU A 203 -29.14 10.48 4.83
CA LEU A 203 -28.86 9.11 5.31
C LEU A 203 -30.02 8.54 6.15
N LYS A 204 -30.63 9.34 7.02
CA LYS A 204 -31.82 8.93 7.79
C LYS A 204 -33.01 8.67 6.91
N LYS A 205 -33.31 9.63 6.03
CA LYS A 205 -34.49 9.62 5.16
C LYS A 205 -34.49 8.43 4.22
N TYR A 206 -33.32 8.12 3.63
CA TYR A 206 -33.18 7.10 2.59
C TYR A 206 -32.48 5.81 3.07
N LYS A 207 -32.42 5.58 4.41
CA LYS A 207 -31.75 4.42 4.98
C LYS A 207 -32.17 3.09 4.32
N ASN A 208 -33.44 2.90 4.05
CA ASN A 208 -33.98 1.64 3.51
C ASN A 208 -33.54 1.39 2.06
N GLN A 209 -33.11 2.44 1.34
CA GLN A 209 -32.64 2.37 -0.04
C GLN A 209 -31.11 2.21 -0.12
N LEU A 210 -30.43 2.37 1.01
CA LEU A 210 -28.97 2.35 1.09
C LEU A 210 -28.47 1.10 1.84
N PHE A 211 -27.40 0.52 1.33
CA PHE A 211 -26.53 -0.32 2.13
C PHE A 211 -25.38 0.55 2.65
N ILE A 212 -25.39 0.79 3.96
CA ILE A 212 -24.49 1.74 4.61
C ILE A 212 -23.25 1.01 5.15
N ILE A 213 -22.09 1.30 4.55
CA ILE A 213 -20.77 0.87 5.05
C ILE A 213 -20.16 2.01 5.85
N CYS A 214 -20.12 1.86 7.17
CA CYS A 214 -19.55 2.86 8.07
C CYS A 214 -18.06 2.59 8.32
N LEU A 215 -17.20 3.53 7.97
CA LEU A 215 -15.78 3.46 8.31
C LEU A 215 -15.55 3.75 9.80
N SER A 216 -14.51 3.16 10.38
CA SER A 216 -14.25 3.22 11.84
C SER A 216 -14.30 4.63 12.42
N SER A 217 -13.75 5.62 11.74
CA SER A 217 -13.73 7.02 12.20
C SER A 217 -15.10 7.71 12.21
N ALA A 218 -16.08 7.20 11.44
CA ALA A 218 -17.44 7.72 11.35
C ALA A 218 -18.41 7.07 12.36
N CYS A 219 -17.97 6.04 13.10
CA CYS A 219 -18.84 5.30 14.02
C CYS A 219 -19.55 6.20 15.05
N SER A 220 -18.82 7.17 15.62
CA SER A 220 -19.35 8.03 16.69
C SER A 220 -20.49 8.94 16.20
N ILE A 221 -20.36 9.51 15.01
CA ILE A 221 -21.38 10.41 14.47
C ILE A 221 -22.64 9.65 14.08
N LEU A 222 -22.50 8.49 13.40
CA LEU A 222 -23.68 7.69 13.05
C LEU A 222 -24.45 7.22 14.31
N LYS A 223 -23.72 6.77 15.34
CA LYS A 223 -24.34 6.40 16.62
C LYS A 223 -25.05 7.57 17.29
N TYR A 224 -24.45 8.75 17.29
CA TYR A 224 -25.06 9.96 17.86
C TYR A 224 -26.40 10.29 17.19
N TYR A 225 -26.44 10.19 15.86
CA TYR A 225 -27.65 10.44 15.08
C TYR A 225 -28.60 9.23 14.99
N LYS A 226 -28.30 8.13 15.71
CA LYS A 226 -29.08 6.88 15.74
C LYS A 226 -29.27 6.25 14.36
N ILE A 227 -28.25 6.36 13.52
CA ILE A 227 -28.19 5.69 12.21
C ILE A 227 -27.40 4.39 12.39
N GLU A 228 -28.10 3.25 12.33
CA GLU A 228 -27.43 1.95 12.39
C GLU A 228 -26.97 1.56 10.96
N PRO A 229 -25.68 1.41 10.69
CA PRO A 229 -25.21 0.96 9.36
C PRO A 229 -25.46 -0.53 9.18
N ASP A 230 -25.32 -1.00 7.94
CA ASP A 230 -25.43 -2.43 7.61
C ASP A 230 -24.10 -3.16 7.83
N LEU A 231 -22.98 -2.43 7.71
CA LEU A 231 -21.62 -2.96 7.89
C LEU A 231 -20.70 -1.89 8.47
N TYR A 232 -19.94 -2.23 9.49
CA TYR A 232 -18.75 -1.45 9.88
C TYR A 232 -17.51 -1.99 9.17
N LEU A 233 -16.57 -1.12 8.80
CA LEU A 233 -15.31 -1.50 8.19
C LEU A 233 -14.14 -0.73 8.82
N SER A 234 -13.11 -1.46 9.23
CA SER A 234 -11.87 -0.89 9.75
C SER A 234 -10.67 -1.69 9.24
N THR A 235 -9.63 -1.00 8.77
CA THR A 235 -8.40 -1.63 8.29
C THR A 235 -7.16 -1.14 9.04
N ASP A 236 -7.30 -0.09 9.88
CA ASP A 236 -6.18 0.52 10.57
C ASP A 236 -5.67 -0.36 11.72
N GLY A 237 -4.35 -0.63 11.72
CA GLY A 237 -3.64 -1.38 12.76
C GLY A 237 -3.26 -0.53 13.98
N GLY A 238 -3.61 0.76 14.01
CA GLY A 238 -3.20 1.72 15.03
C GLY A 238 -4.17 1.84 16.22
N PHE A 239 -3.69 2.45 17.30
CA PHE A 239 -4.44 2.65 18.55
C PHE A 239 -5.79 3.37 18.36
N TRP A 240 -5.82 4.38 17.48
CA TRP A 240 -7.02 5.19 17.26
C TRP A 240 -8.17 4.41 16.64
N ALA A 241 -7.87 3.43 15.77
CA ALA A 241 -8.91 2.52 15.27
C ALA A 241 -9.67 1.84 16.41
N GLY A 242 -8.94 1.32 17.41
CA GLY A 242 -9.56 0.70 18.58
C GLY A 242 -10.37 1.66 19.45
N GLU A 243 -10.00 2.95 19.49
CA GLU A 243 -10.79 3.96 20.19
C GLU A 243 -12.11 4.23 19.45
N HIS A 244 -12.09 4.39 18.14
CA HIS A 244 -13.28 4.55 17.31
C HIS A 244 -14.23 3.35 17.41
N LEU A 245 -13.70 2.13 17.47
CA LEU A 245 -14.48 0.90 17.50
C LEU A 245 -15.06 0.58 18.88
N LYS A 246 -14.67 1.26 19.97
CA LYS A 246 -15.19 0.99 21.33
C LYS A 246 -16.72 0.97 21.42
N ILE A 247 -17.37 1.83 20.65
CA ILE A 247 -18.82 1.99 20.68
C ILE A 247 -19.56 0.81 20.07
N LEU A 248 -18.86 -0.08 19.34
CA LEU A 248 -19.46 -1.24 18.69
C LEU A 248 -19.67 -2.44 19.62
N LYS A 249 -19.23 -2.36 20.88
CA LYS A 249 -19.30 -3.47 21.84
C LYS A 249 -20.68 -4.11 21.95
N ASP A 250 -21.72 -3.32 21.82
CA ASP A 250 -23.11 -3.77 21.96
C ASP A 250 -23.92 -3.53 20.66
N SER A 251 -23.25 -3.31 19.51
CA SER A 251 -23.90 -3.17 18.21
C SER A 251 -24.24 -4.53 17.60
N PRO A 252 -25.45 -4.71 17.05
CA PRO A 252 -25.82 -5.90 16.30
C PRO A 252 -25.18 -5.95 14.92
N THR A 253 -24.70 -4.81 14.39
CA THR A 253 -24.10 -4.71 13.06
C THR A 253 -22.72 -5.32 13.04
N PRO A 254 -22.37 -6.15 12.03
CA PRO A 254 -21.06 -6.78 11.92
C PRO A 254 -19.94 -5.79 11.59
N LEU A 255 -18.73 -6.13 12.03
CA LEU A 255 -17.49 -5.43 11.70
C LEU A 255 -16.66 -6.27 10.75
N LEU A 256 -16.46 -5.80 9.52
CA LEU A 256 -15.47 -6.32 8.59
C LEU A 256 -14.08 -5.83 9.00
N LEU A 257 -13.22 -6.77 9.42
CA LEU A 257 -11.93 -6.49 10.02
C LEU A 257 -10.87 -7.43 9.45
N PRO A 258 -9.89 -6.92 8.65
CA PRO A 258 -8.67 -7.67 8.42
C PRO A 258 -8.01 -8.03 9.75
N LEU A 259 -7.50 -9.26 9.88
CA LEU A 259 -6.95 -9.70 11.16
C LEU A 259 -5.74 -8.90 11.64
N GLU A 260 -5.12 -8.10 10.77
CA GLU A 260 -4.07 -7.13 11.10
C GLU A 260 -4.59 -5.81 11.69
N GLY A 261 -5.89 -5.54 11.54
CA GLY A 261 -6.53 -4.35 12.07
C GLY A 261 -6.56 -4.36 13.60
N PHE A 262 -6.39 -3.19 14.22
CA PHE A 262 -6.45 -3.09 15.68
C PHE A 262 -7.89 -3.01 16.18
N CYS A 263 -8.24 -3.93 17.06
CA CYS A 263 -9.53 -3.93 17.74
C CYS A 263 -9.33 -4.31 19.23
N LYS A 264 -10.10 -3.68 20.11
CA LYS A 264 -10.01 -3.98 21.54
C LYS A 264 -10.63 -5.33 21.88
N LYS A 265 -10.05 -6.06 22.82
CA LYS A 265 -10.55 -7.37 23.30
C LYS A 265 -12.04 -7.36 23.66
N SER A 266 -12.52 -6.27 24.31
CA SER A 266 -13.91 -6.13 24.70
C SER A 266 -14.88 -6.04 23.52
N VAL A 267 -14.43 -5.47 22.40
CA VAL A 267 -15.19 -5.41 21.15
C VAL A 267 -15.11 -6.75 20.41
N LEU A 268 -13.90 -7.31 20.28
CA LEU A 268 -13.68 -8.61 19.61
C LEU A 268 -14.54 -9.73 20.18
N LYS A 269 -14.70 -9.79 21.51
CA LYS A 269 -15.48 -10.82 22.18
C LYS A 269 -17.00 -10.69 21.96
N LYS A 270 -17.50 -9.49 21.74
CA LYS A 270 -18.95 -9.20 21.69
C LYS A 270 -19.47 -8.89 20.29
N CYS A 271 -18.72 -8.12 19.51
CA CYS A 271 -19.11 -7.74 18.16
C CYS A 271 -19.04 -8.94 17.20
N ARG A 272 -19.92 -8.98 16.20
CA ARG A 272 -19.85 -9.95 15.09
C ARG A 272 -18.71 -9.54 14.15
N ILE A 273 -17.61 -10.28 14.17
CA ILE A 273 -16.44 -9.97 13.36
C ILE A 273 -16.47 -10.79 12.06
N ILE A 274 -16.46 -10.13 10.93
CA ILE A 274 -16.19 -10.76 9.63
C ILE A 274 -14.68 -10.67 9.40
N PRO A 275 -13.92 -11.75 9.60
CA PRO A 275 -12.48 -11.72 9.46
C PRO A 275 -12.09 -11.65 7.99
N ALA A 276 -11.10 -10.81 7.69
CA ALA A 276 -10.57 -10.67 6.34
C ALA A 276 -9.05 -10.86 6.29
N ASN A 277 -8.56 -11.20 5.09
CA ASN A 277 -7.17 -11.44 4.73
C ASN A 277 -6.79 -10.58 3.51
N TYR A 278 -5.57 -10.04 3.50
CA TYR A 278 -5.08 -9.26 2.36
C TYR A 278 -4.35 -10.09 1.30
N ASN A 279 -4.14 -11.38 1.55
CA ASN A 279 -3.34 -12.28 0.71
C ASN A 279 -1.89 -11.82 0.50
N ASP A 280 -1.35 -11.02 1.42
CA ASP A 280 0.03 -10.56 1.44
C ASP A 280 0.65 -10.73 2.84
N GLY A 281 1.98 -10.65 2.93
CA GLY A 281 2.72 -10.68 4.18
C GLY A 281 2.69 -12.01 4.94
N ILE A 282 3.25 -11.98 6.16
CA ILE A 282 3.42 -13.19 7.01
C ILE A 282 2.09 -13.69 7.58
N THR A 283 1.16 -12.80 7.87
CA THR A 283 -0.15 -13.14 8.44
C THR A 283 -0.98 -13.95 7.47
N SER A 284 -0.99 -13.59 6.19
CA SER A 284 -1.64 -14.37 5.13
C SER A 284 -1.09 -15.77 5.01
N LYS A 285 0.22 -15.94 5.08
CA LYS A 285 0.85 -17.25 5.04
C LYS A 285 0.45 -18.12 6.22
N ILE A 286 0.37 -17.52 7.42
CA ILE A 286 -0.13 -18.23 8.61
C ILE A 286 -1.60 -18.63 8.42
N ILE A 287 -2.46 -17.76 7.90
CA ILE A 287 -3.88 -18.05 7.61
C ILE A 287 -3.99 -19.25 6.66
N ASN A 288 -3.20 -19.25 5.58
CA ASN A 288 -3.21 -20.33 4.59
C ASN A 288 -2.72 -21.68 5.17
N GLU A 289 -1.65 -21.66 5.95
CA GLU A 289 -1.16 -22.87 6.63
C GLU A 289 -2.13 -23.41 7.71
N LEU A 290 -2.95 -22.51 8.29
CA LEU A 290 -4.04 -22.89 9.18
C LEU A 290 -5.28 -23.41 8.44
N ASN A 291 -5.33 -23.31 7.11
CA ASN A 291 -6.48 -23.62 6.25
C ASN A 291 -7.74 -22.81 6.67
N LEU A 292 -7.58 -21.54 7.04
CA LEU A 292 -8.67 -20.66 7.40
C LEU A 292 -9.13 -19.90 6.14
N ASN A 293 -10.38 -20.12 5.75
CA ASN A 293 -10.98 -19.44 4.60
C ASN A 293 -11.70 -18.17 5.07
N PHE A 294 -10.98 -17.04 5.05
CA PHE A 294 -11.50 -15.72 5.39
C PHE A 294 -11.76 -14.91 4.14
N LEU A 295 -12.55 -13.84 4.27
CA LEU A 295 -12.84 -12.93 3.17
C LEU A 295 -11.54 -12.29 2.64
N GLU A 296 -11.37 -12.28 1.32
CA GLU A 296 -10.24 -11.60 0.71
C GLU A 296 -10.53 -10.13 0.49
N LEU A 297 -9.59 -9.28 0.89
CA LEU A 297 -9.62 -7.83 0.65
C LEU A 297 -8.31 -7.38 -0.02
N LYS A 298 -8.37 -6.24 -0.70
CA LYS A 298 -7.17 -5.59 -1.22
C LYS A 298 -6.64 -4.57 -0.21
N ARG A 299 -5.32 -4.54 -0.06
CA ARG A 299 -4.64 -3.50 0.72
C ARG A 299 -4.52 -2.23 -0.14
N ASN A 300 -5.29 -1.23 0.18
CA ASN A 300 -5.39 0.01 -0.63
C ASN A 300 -4.75 1.23 0.05
N GLY A 301 -4.03 1.07 1.15
CA GLY A 301 -3.43 2.18 1.88
C GLY A 301 -4.44 3.12 2.57
N THR A 302 -5.74 3.04 2.23
CA THR A 302 -6.82 3.78 2.88
C THR A 302 -8.00 2.87 3.21
N VAL A 303 -8.67 3.11 4.34
CA VAL A 303 -9.90 2.38 4.71
C VAL A 303 -10.99 2.58 3.65
N SER A 304 -11.12 3.82 3.15
CA SER A 304 -12.10 4.19 2.12
C SER A 304 -11.86 3.45 0.80
N GLY A 305 -10.60 3.26 0.40
CA GLY A 305 -10.25 2.50 -0.81
C GLY A 305 -10.61 1.02 -0.68
N THR A 306 -10.34 0.42 0.49
CA THR A 306 -10.74 -0.97 0.76
C THR A 306 -12.26 -1.14 0.77
N ALA A 307 -13.00 -0.17 1.34
CA ALA A 307 -14.46 -0.16 1.30
C ALA A 307 -15.01 -0.04 -0.12
N LEU A 308 -14.37 0.78 -0.95
CA LEU A 308 -14.74 0.93 -2.37
C LEU A 308 -14.56 -0.38 -3.13
N ASP A 309 -13.41 -1.06 -2.99
CA ASP A 309 -13.19 -2.34 -3.66
C ASP A 309 -14.19 -3.41 -3.19
N PHE A 310 -14.49 -3.47 -1.89
CA PHE A 310 -15.52 -4.35 -1.36
C PHE A 310 -16.92 -4.04 -1.96
N ALA A 311 -17.29 -2.77 -2.03
CA ALA A 311 -18.57 -2.34 -2.60
C ALA A 311 -18.68 -2.70 -4.09
N ILE A 312 -17.64 -2.46 -4.89
CA ILE A 312 -17.61 -2.77 -6.33
C ILE A 312 -17.69 -4.28 -6.59
N GLN A 313 -17.07 -5.09 -5.75
CA GLN A 313 -17.13 -6.55 -5.90
C GLN A 313 -18.53 -7.11 -5.62
N ASN A 314 -19.33 -6.45 -4.79
CA ASN A 314 -20.59 -6.95 -4.29
C ASN A 314 -21.82 -6.18 -4.81
N SER A 315 -21.67 -5.12 -5.59
CA SER A 315 -22.78 -4.38 -6.19
C SER A 315 -22.44 -3.82 -7.57
N LYS A 316 -23.46 -3.72 -8.41
CA LYS A 316 -23.42 -3.02 -9.71
C LYS A 316 -24.06 -1.63 -9.64
N ASN A 317 -24.72 -1.31 -8.54
CA ASN A 317 -25.43 -0.06 -8.30
C ASN A 317 -24.46 1.09 -8.00
N ASN A 318 -24.99 2.30 -7.89
CA ASN A 318 -24.16 3.46 -7.58
C ASN A 318 -23.56 3.36 -6.18
N ILE A 319 -22.36 3.89 -6.05
CA ILE A 319 -21.62 3.95 -4.79
C ILE A 319 -21.38 5.43 -4.47
N TYR A 320 -21.80 5.84 -3.29
CA TYR A 320 -21.67 7.21 -2.82
C TYR A 320 -20.74 7.29 -1.62
N PHE A 321 -19.73 8.14 -1.72
CA PHE A 321 -18.94 8.54 -0.57
C PHE A 321 -19.57 9.75 0.11
N LEU A 322 -19.78 9.64 1.42
CA LEU A 322 -20.26 10.71 2.30
C LEU A 322 -19.17 11.00 3.32
N GLY A 323 -18.76 12.27 3.46
CA GLY A 323 -17.67 12.64 4.35
C GLY A 323 -16.26 12.25 3.87
N LEU A 324 -16.05 12.05 2.57
CA LEU A 324 -14.72 11.79 2.00
C LEU A 324 -14.09 13.10 1.51
N ASP A 325 -13.72 13.98 2.42
CA ASP A 325 -13.23 15.32 2.08
C ASP A 325 -11.79 15.31 1.58
N LEU A 326 -10.92 14.55 2.22
CA LEU A 326 -9.50 14.36 1.90
C LEU A 326 -8.73 15.69 1.74
N GLN A 327 -9.12 16.72 2.47
CA GLN A 327 -8.45 18.02 2.50
C GLN A 327 -8.46 18.59 3.91
N GLY A 328 -7.58 19.58 4.16
CA GLY A 328 -7.60 20.33 5.40
C GLY A 328 -8.88 21.13 5.55
N SER A 329 -9.46 21.15 6.74
CA SER A 329 -10.64 21.95 7.06
C SER A 329 -10.23 23.22 7.82
N PRO A 330 -10.88 24.35 7.55
CA PRO A 330 -10.69 25.56 8.37
C PRO A 330 -11.31 25.44 9.77
N SER A 331 -12.04 24.35 10.04
CA SER A 331 -12.69 24.04 11.31
C SER A 331 -12.15 22.72 11.86
N PHE A 332 -13.02 21.85 12.34
CA PHE A 332 -12.63 20.49 12.77
C PHE A 332 -12.26 19.63 11.57
N GLN A 333 -11.34 18.69 11.79
CA GLN A 333 -10.90 17.78 10.73
C GLN A 333 -11.90 16.64 10.50
N HIS A 334 -12.78 16.39 11.48
CA HIS A 334 -13.79 15.35 11.44
C HIS A 334 -15.16 15.89 11.78
N ALA A 335 -16.19 15.31 11.19
CA ALA A 335 -17.58 15.53 11.58
C ALA A 335 -17.79 15.17 13.05
N LYS A 336 -18.61 15.95 13.76
CA LYS A 336 -18.85 15.80 15.21
C LYS A 336 -20.14 15.04 15.51
N PRO A 337 -20.14 14.24 16.61
CA PRO A 337 -19.04 13.99 17.54
C PRO A 337 -17.99 13.00 16.99
N ASN A 338 -16.73 13.27 17.27
CA ASN A 338 -15.62 12.38 16.92
C ASN A 338 -14.67 12.22 18.10
N ILE A 339 -14.18 10.99 18.33
CA ILE A 339 -13.34 10.68 19.51
C ILE A 339 -12.00 11.43 19.44
N LEU A 340 -11.42 11.59 18.25
CA LEU A 340 -10.17 12.34 18.09
C LEU A 340 -10.36 13.81 18.41
N GLU A 341 -11.43 14.43 17.92
CA GLU A 341 -11.73 15.82 18.20
C GLU A 341 -12.01 16.05 19.67
N ASN A 342 -12.79 15.17 20.32
CA ASN A 342 -13.03 15.24 21.76
C ASN A 342 -11.73 15.11 22.57
N ASN A 343 -10.83 14.18 22.22
CA ASN A 343 -9.54 14.06 22.90
C ASN A 343 -8.64 15.28 22.68
N ASN A 344 -8.71 15.90 21.50
CA ASN A 344 -7.98 17.12 21.19
C ASN A 344 -8.50 18.30 22.00
N LEU A 345 -9.82 18.42 22.18
CA LEU A 345 -10.43 19.45 23.02
C LEU A 345 -10.04 19.32 24.51
N ILE A 346 -10.05 18.09 25.05
CA ILE A 346 -9.61 17.83 26.43
C ILE A 346 -8.14 18.22 26.67
N LYS A 347 -7.31 18.09 25.66
CA LYS A 347 -5.87 18.40 25.71
C LYS A 347 -5.54 19.84 25.26
N GLU A 348 -6.55 20.65 25.02
CA GLU A 348 -6.37 22.02 24.55
C GLU A 348 -5.65 22.88 25.61
N ASN A 349 -4.69 23.65 25.18
CA ASN A 349 -3.94 24.60 26.00
C ASN A 349 -3.48 25.78 25.13
N LYS A 350 -2.87 26.81 25.74
CA LYS A 350 -2.45 28.04 25.04
C LYS A 350 -1.49 27.78 23.87
N ILE A 351 -0.67 26.73 23.93
CA ILE A 351 0.33 26.39 22.89
C ILE A 351 -0.30 25.52 21.79
N ASN A 352 -1.25 24.65 22.16
CA ASN A 352 -1.90 23.71 21.27
C ASN A 352 -3.42 23.91 21.25
N ASN A 353 -3.85 25.14 20.95
CA ASN A 353 -5.25 25.51 20.82
C ASN A 353 -5.82 25.06 19.46
N LEU A 354 -7.14 25.17 19.30
CA LEU A 354 -7.87 24.79 18.10
C LEU A 354 -7.29 25.48 16.86
N GLU A 355 -7.04 26.78 16.92
CA GLU A 355 -6.49 27.57 15.81
C GLU A 355 -5.12 27.07 15.36
N THR A 356 -4.23 26.77 16.31
CA THR A 356 -2.90 26.21 16.02
C THR A 356 -3.01 24.83 15.35
N ARG A 357 -3.96 23.99 15.78
CA ARG A 357 -4.20 22.68 15.15
C ARG A 357 -4.76 22.81 13.73
N GLN A 358 -5.67 23.75 13.52
CA GLN A 358 -6.24 24.03 12.20
C GLN A 358 -5.16 24.51 11.22
N ARG A 359 -4.29 25.43 11.65
CA ARG A 359 -3.15 25.87 10.84
C ARG A 359 -2.22 24.71 10.50
N LYS A 360 -1.85 23.88 11.49
CA LYS A 360 -1.00 22.69 11.25
C LYS A 360 -1.63 21.72 10.25
N SER A 361 -2.94 21.51 10.29
CA SER A 361 -3.62 20.61 9.36
C SER A 361 -3.66 21.13 7.93
N GLN A 362 -3.75 22.46 7.73
CA GLN A 362 -3.68 23.07 6.41
C GLN A 362 -2.30 22.88 5.76
N PHE A 363 -1.22 22.90 6.57
CA PHE A 363 0.16 22.74 6.07
C PHE A 363 0.62 21.27 5.99
N ASN A 364 0.06 20.36 6.79
CA ASN A 364 0.42 18.94 6.82
C ASN A 364 -0.47 18.06 5.91
N SER A 365 -0.84 18.57 4.76
CA SER A 365 -1.74 17.86 3.82
C SER A 365 -1.09 16.69 3.06
N ASN A 366 0.20 16.39 3.27
CA ASN A 366 0.93 15.37 2.50
C ASN A 366 0.27 13.98 2.59
N VAL A 367 -0.21 13.56 3.77
CA VAL A 367 -0.90 12.28 3.93
C VAL A 367 -2.24 12.28 3.19
N LEU A 368 -3.00 13.36 3.29
CA LEU A 368 -4.27 13.52 2.58
C LEU A 368 -4.06 13.57 1.07
N LYS A 369 -2.95 14.19 0.61
CA LYS A 369 -2.55 14.19 -0.80
C LYS A 369 -2.29 12.77 -1.30
N ILE A 370 -1.54 11.94 -0.56
CA ILE A 370 -1.31 10.53 -0.91
C ILE A 370 -2.63 9.78 -1.09
N TYR A 371 -3.59 10.00 -0.18
CA TYR A 371 -4.91 9.37 -0.29
C TYR A 371 -5.69 9.90 -1.50
N ARG A 372 -5.66 11.20 -1.81
CA ARG A 372 -6.27 11.76 -3.03
C ARG A 372 -5.64 11.18 -4.28
N ASP A 373 -4.30 11.10 -4.34
CA ASP A 373 -3.57 10.56 -5.48
C ASP A 373 -3.96 9.09 -5.73
N TRP A 374 -4.21 8.31 -4.66
CA TRP A 374 -4.72 6.95 -4.79
C TRP A 374 -6.09 6.94 -5.50
N PHE A 375 -7.04 7.77 -5.07
CA PHE A 375 -8.36 7.88 -5.72
C PHE A 375 -8.27 8.43 -7.14
N HIS A 376 -7.40 9.40 -7.36
CA HIS A 376 -7.19 10.01 -8.69
C HIS A 376 -6.72 8.97 -9.72
N ASN A 377 -5.86 8.05 -9.30
CA ASN A 377 -5.32 6.96 -10.13
C ASN A 377 -6.23 5.72 -10.18
N TYR A 378 -7.37 5.73 -9.50
CA TYR A 378 -8.28 4.59 -9.45
C TYR A 378 -8.98 4.38 -10.80
N LYS A 379 -8.75 3.22 -11.44
CA LYS A 379 -9.17 2.97 -12.83
C LYS A 379 -10.61 2.46 -12.97
N LYS A 380 -11.20 1.87 -11.93
CA LYS A 380 -12.51 1.18 -11.96
C LYS A 380 -13.67 2.03 -11.44
N SER A 381 -13.84 3.25 -11.93
CA SER A 381 -14.76 4.23 -11.35
C SER A 381 -16.09 4.39 -12.11
N LYS A 382 -16.71 3.30 -12.56
CA LYS A 382 -18.10 3.40 -13.05
C LYS A 382 -19.05 3.53 -11.87
N ASN A 383 -19.94 4.53 -11.92
CA ASN A 383 -21.01 4.75 -10.93
C ASN A 383 -20.52 5.00 -9.49
N VAL A 384 -19.37 5.66 -9.32
CA VAL A 384 -18.86 6.09 -8.04
C VAL A 384 -18.91 7.60 -7.92
N TYR A 385 -19.53 8.09 -6.86
CA TYR A 385 -19.76 9.51 -6.62
C TYR A 385 -19.25 9.92 -5.24
N ARG A 386 -18.80 11.17 -5.11
CA ARG A 386 -18.58 11.80 -3.82
C ARG A 386 -19.64 12.88 -3.61
N VAL A 387 -20.40 12.76 -2.51
CA VAL A 387 -21.43 13.75 -2.15
C VAL A 387 -20.76 14.87 -1.38
N ILE A 388 -20.76 16.06 -1.96
CA ILE A 388 -20.10 17.22 -1.36
C ILE A 388 -20.67 18.53 -1.92
N ASP A 389 -21.06 19.45 -1.01
CA ASP A 389 -21.67 20.73 -1.38
C ASP A 389 -20.62 21.85 -1.53
N SER A 390 -19.44 21.67 -0.92
CA SER A 390 -18.32 22.61 -1.02
C SER A 390 -17.41 22.28 -2.21
N LYS A 391 -16.63 23.27 -2.64
CA LYS A 391 -15.60 23.07 -3.66
C LYS A 391 -14.39 22.38 -3.06
N ASN A 392 -14.11 21.15 -3.49
CA ASN A 392 -12.97 20.34 -3.07
C ASN A 392 -12.08 19.99 -4.26
N GLU A 393 -10.85 19.53 -3.98
CA GLU A 393 -9.96 18.98 -4.99
C GLU A 393 -10.55 17.70 -5.60
N SER A 394 -10.44 17.56 -6.92
CA SER A 394 -10.96 16.40 -7.68
C SER A 394 -10.37 15.08 -7.19
N LEU A 395 -11.16 14.02 -7.24
CA LEU A 395 -10.74 12.63 -7.01
C LEU A 395 -10.63 11.84 -8.35
N GLY A 396 -10.23 12.52 -9.41
CA GLY A 396 -10.03 11.92 -10.73
C GLY A 396 -11.36 11.47 -11.38
N LYS A 397 -11.56 10.17 -11.50
CA LYS A 397 -12.77 9.60 -12.13
C LYS A 397 -13.99 9.53 -11.21
N ILE A 398 -13.81 9.75 -9.90
CA ILE A 398 -14.93 9.83 -8.96
C ILE A 398 -15.58 11.20 -9.12
N LYS A 399 -16.85 11.20 -9.52
CA LYS A 399 -17.59 12.42 -9.81
C LYS A 399 -18.11 13.05 -8.51
N ASP A 400 -17.87 14.34 -8.32
CA ASP A 400 -18.50 15.11 -7.24
C ASP A 400 -19.94 15.45 -7.61
N ILE A 401 -20.87 15.24 -6.68
CA ILE A 401 -22.28 15.59 -6.78
C ILE A 401 -22.73 16.34 -5.53
N LYS A 402 -23.74 17.17 -5.65
CA LYS A 402 -24.35 17.87 -4.52
C LYS A 402 -25.38 17.00 -3.80
N SER A 403 -25.74 17.42 -2.59
CA SER A 403 -26.73 16.71 -1.77
C SER A 403 -28.11 16.63 -2.45
N ASP A 404 -28.53 17.62 -3.23
CA ASP A 404 -29.79 17.61 -3.98
C ASP A 404 -29.76 16.62 -5.18
N GLU A 405 -28.61 16.52 -5.88
CA GLU A 405 -28.41 15.53 -6.94
C GLU A 405 -28.38 14.10 -6.35
N PHE A 406 -27.72 13.92 -5.20
CA PHE A 406 -27.74 12.65 -4.48
C PHE A 406 -29.17 12.24 -4.11
N GLU A 407 -29.96 13.18 -3.54
CA GLU A 407 -31.35 12.90 -3.20
C GLU A 407 -32.16 12.52 -4.44
N LYS A 408 -31.93 13.17 -5.58
CA LYS A 408 -32.59 12.83 -6.84
C LYS A 408 -32.28 11.40 -7.28
N TYR A 409 -30.99 10.98 -7.27
CA TYR A 409 -30.62 9.61 -7.59
C TYR A 409 -31.33 8.59 -6.70
N LEU A 410 -31.46 8.89 -5.39
CA LEU A 410 -32.15 8.00 -4.47
C LEU A 410 -33.66 7.93 -4.73
N LYS A 411 -34.31 9.03 -5.09
CA LYS A 411 -35.73 9.04 -5.48
C LYS A 411 -35.99 8.26 -6.76
N ASP A 412 -35.09 8.37 -7.74
CA ASP A 412 -35.22 7.73 -9.04
C ASP A 412 -34.87 6.23 -9.01
N PHE A 413 -34.25 5.76 -7.91
CA PHE A 413 -33.86 4.37 -7.77
C PHE A 413 -35.08 3.47 -7.53
N ASN A 414 -35.32 2.57 -8.46
CA ASN A 414 -36.44 1.63 -8.44
C ASN A 414 -36.14 0.45 -7.50
N HIS A 415 -36.79 0.44 -6.33
CA HIS A 415 -36.73 -0.69 -5.42
C HIS A 415 -37.57 -1.85 -5.91
N ASN A 416 -36.93 -2.94 -6.30
CA ASN A 416 -37.64 -4.20 -6.39
C ASN A 416 -37.94 -4.70 -4.97
N THR A 417 -39.14 -5.27 -4.77
CA THR A 417 -39.61 -5.82 -3.49
C THR A 417 -38.85 -7.06 -2.99
N LYS A 418 -37.76 -7.45 -3.66
CA LYS A 418 -36.88 -8.53 -3.22
C LYS A 418 -36.10 -8.09 -1.98
N THR A 419 -36.18 -8.90 -0.94
CA THR A 419 -35.39 -8.73 0.29
C THR A 419 -33.90 -8.83 0.01
N ASP A 420 -33.14 -7.81 0.40
CA ASP A 420 -31.69 -7.86 0.36
C ASP A 420 -31.16 -9.01 1.20
N PHE A 421 -30.16 -9.69 0.68
CA PHE A 421 -29.51 -10.78 1.37
C PHE A 421 -28.09 -10.40 1.77
N PHE A 422 -27.96 -9.81 2.95
CA PHE A 422 -26.70 -9.78 3.66
C PHE A 422 -26.78 -10.73 4.84
N ASN A 423 -26.48 -12.00 4.59
CA ASN A 423 -26.58 -13.05 5.59
C ASN A 423 -25.20 -13.47 6.06
N ILE A 424 -25.00 -13.45 7.37
CA ILE A 424 -23.78 -13.88 8.04
C ILE A 424 -24.05 -15.08 8.95
N GLN A 425 -23.11 -16.01 8.96
CA GLN A 425 -23.16 -17.21 9.80
C GLN A 425 -21.96 -17.26 10.73
N LYS A 426 -22.18 -17.65 11.98
CA LYS A 426 -21.12 -17.84 12.96
C LYS A 426 -20.15 -18.92 12.51
N ILE A 427 -18.85 -18.66 12.69
CA ILE A 427 -17.78 -19.64 12.43
C ILE A 427 -17.38 -20.26 13.76
N GLU A 428 -17.54 -21.57 13.87
CA GLU A 428 -17.05 -22.32 15.03
C GLU A 428 -15.60 -22.75 14.76
N LEU A 429 -14.65 -22.07 15.39
CA LEU A 429 -13.24 -22.40 15.30
C LEU A 429 -12.80 -23.27 16.49
N GLN A 430 -12.00 -24.30 16.20
CA GLN A 430 -11.28 -25.07 17.24
C GLN A 430 -10.11 -24.24 17.78
N LYS A 431 -10.42 -23.24 18.59
CA LYS A 431 -9.49 -22.17 18.97
C LYS A 431 -8.17 -22.69 19.54
N GLU A 432 -8.19 -23.60 20.51
CA GLU A 432 -6.98 -24.15 21.11
C GLU A 432 -6.06 -24.85 20.11
N LYS A 433 -6.64 -25.60 19.19
CA LYS A 433 -5.88 -26.25 18.09
C LYS A 433 -5.25 -25.23 17.18
N ILE A 434 -6.01 -24.18 16.83
CA ILE A 434 -5.53 -23.07 16.00
C ILE A 434 -4.41 -22.34 16.70
N TYR A 435 -4.51 -22.05 18.01
CA TYR A 435 -3.47 -21.33 18.76
C TYR A 435 -2.17 -22.14 18.81
N LYS A 436 -2.24 -23.42 19.16
CA LYS A 436 -1.06 -24.32 19.16
C LYS A 436 -0.38 -24.35 17.80
N LYS A 437 -1.18 -24.56 16.74
CA LYS A 437 -0.66 -24.57 15.37
C LYS A 437 -0.10 -23.22 14.93
N THR A 438 -0.72 -22.10 15.32
CA THR A 438 -0.20 -20.76 15.04
C THR A 438 1.19 -20.55 15.68
N LEU A 439 1.33 -20.92 16.95
CA LEU A 439 2.63 -20.83 17.65
C LEU A 439 3.69 -21.73 17.00
N GLU A 440 3.33 -22.93 16.58
CA GLU A 440 4.22 -23.84 15.86
C GLU A 440 4.67 -23.24 14.51
N ILE A 441 3.75 -22.71 13.71
CA ILE A 441 4.06 -22.06 12.43
C ILE A 441 5.01 -20.88 12.66
N ILE A 442 4.71 -20.01 13.63
CA ILE A 442 5.57 -18.86 13.96
C ILE A 442 6.96 -19.35 14.39
N LYS A 443 7.04 -20.34 15.25
CA LYS A 443 8.31 -20.93 15.72
C LYS A 443 9.16 -21.49 14.56
N ASN A 444 8.52 -22.13 13.58
CA ASN A 444 9.21 -22.69 12.42
C ASN A 444 9.68 -21.62 11.42
N LYS A 445 8.96 -20.50 11.34
CA LYS A 445 9.32 -19.38 10.45
C LYS A 445 10.30 -18.37 11.07
N ILE A 446 10.33 -18.28 12.38
CA ILE A 446 11.22 -17.40 13.13
C ILE A 446 12.68 -17.68 12.71
N TYR A 447 13.47 -16.68 12.41
CA TYR A 447 14.81 -16.75 11.82
C TYR A 447 14.91 -17.05 10.32
N SER A 448 13.81 -17.39 9.63
CA SER A 448 13.86 -17.50 8.17
C SER A 448 14.06 -16.15 7.50
N SER A 449 14.60 -16.15 6.26
CA SER A 449 14.71 -14.94 5.45
C SER A 449 13.34 -14.31 5.15
N GLU A 450 12.30 -15.14 5.06
CA GLU A 450 10.91 -14.73 4.91
C GLU A 450 10.42 -13.94 6.12
N TRP A 451 10.71 -14.40 7.34
CA TRP A 451 10.39 -13.67 8.57
C TRP A 451 11.13 -12.35 8.64
N GLN A 452 12.43 -12.36 8.34
CA GLN A 452 13.25 -11.16 8.37
C GLN A 452 12.75 -10.10 7.37
N SER A 453 12.48 -10.48 6.14
CA SER A 453 11.99 -9.56 5.11
C SER A 453 10.59 -9.02 5.41
N SER A 454 9.71 -9.83 6.02
CA SER A 454 8.35 -9.41 6.36
C SER A 454 8.32 -8.52 7.61
N ILE A 455 8.92 -8.96 8.71
CA ILE A 455 8.80 -8.31 10.03
C ILE A 455 9.85 -7.22 10.26
N PHE A 456 10.99 -7.31 9.60
CA PHE A 456 12.12 -6.39 9.72
C PHE A 456 12.67 -5.94 8.35
N PRO A 457 11.83 -5.43 7.44
CA PRO A 457 12.24 -5.21 6.05
C PRO A 457 13.44 -4.28 5.88
N LEU A 458 13.56 -3.21 6.66
CA LEU A 458 14.72 -2.32 6.61
C LEU A 458 16.00 -2.98 7.17
N ASP A 459 15.88 -3.69 8.31
CA ASP A 459 17.02 -4.42 8.87
C ASP A 459 17.47 -5.52 7.89
N TYR A 460 16.53 -6.18 7.19
CA TYR A 460 16.80 -7.17 6.15
C TYR A 460 17.51 -6.58 4.92
N VAL A 461 17.04 -5.43 4.42
CA VAL A 461 17.72 -4.71 3.33
C VAL A 461 19.14 -4.32 3.76
N SER A 462 19.31 -3.78 4.96
CA SER A 462 20.62 -3.41 5.48
C SER A 462 21.56 -4.62 5.60
N LEU A 463 21.06 -5.77 6.07
CA LEU A 463 21.79 -7.02 6.17
C LEU A 463 22.30 -7.51 4.82
N ASN A 464 21.44 -7.44 3.79
CA ASN A 464 21.80 -7.88 2.45
C ASN A 464 22.75 -6.91 1.74
N ASN A 465 22.67 -5.62 2.02
CA ASN A 465 23.47 -4.59 1.36
C ASN A 465 24.86 -4.41 1.95
N THR A 466 25.06 -4.77 3.24
CA THR A 466 26.37 -4.57 3.87
C THR A 466 27.42 -5.57 3.38
N LYS A 467 28.64 -5.08 3.17
CA LYS A 467 29.82 -5.88 2.79
C LYS A 467 30.60 -6.37 4.01
N SER A 468 30.54 -5.62 5.12
CA SER A 468 31.29 -5.93 6.34
C SER A 468 30.68 -7.13 7.07
N GLN A 469 31.47 -8.14 7.34
CA GLN A 469 31.07 -9.32 8.12
C GLN A 469 30.68 -8.95 9.55
N GLU A 470 31.41 -8.06 10.18
CA GLU A 470 31.13 -7.56 11.55
C GLU A 470 29.78 -6.85 11.62
N GLN A 471 29.51 -5.99 10.63
CA GLN A 471 28.20 -5.32 10.53
C GLN A 471 27.05 -6.31 10.30
N LYS A 472 27.26 -7.38 9.52
CA LYS A 472 26.26 -8.43 9.32
C LYS A 472 25.94 -9.14 10.64
N GLU A 473 26.94 -9.53 11.38
CA GLU A 473 26.78 -10.20 12.67
C GLU A 473 26.05 -9.31 13.69
N HIS A 474 26.40 -8.02 13.74
CA HIS A 474 25.70 -7.06 14.58
C HIS A 474 24.20 -6.91 14.19
N LEU A 475 23.89 -6.81 12.88
CA LEU A 475 22.51 -6.72 12.40
C LEU A 475 21.73 -8.00 12.71
N LEU A 476 22.33 -9.19 12.54
CA LEU A 476 21.69 -10.47 12.86
C LEU A 476 21.34 -10.55 14.35
N LYS A 477 22.28 -10.24 15.25
CA LYS A 477 22.01 -10.20 16.70
C LYS A 477 20.85 -9.27 17.04
N LYS A 478 20.82 -8.09 16.44
CA LYS A 478 19.73 -7.11 16.62
C LYS A 478 18.37 -7.65 16.16
N ILE A 479 18.32 -8.35 15.01
CA ILE A 479 17.11 -8.98 14.50
C ILE A 479 16.66 -10.11 15.44
N GLU A 480 17.59 -10.94 15.92
CA GLU A 480 17.32 -12.04 16.86
C GLU A 480 16.73 -11.53 18.18
N GLU A 481 17.30 -10.49 18.78
CA GLU A 481 16.78 -9.89 20.01
C GLU A 481 15.36 -9.34 19.82
N LYS A 482 15.13 -8.62 18.72
CA LYS A 482 13.80 -8.10 18.36
C LYS A 482 12.80 -9.24 18.15
N THR A 483 13.26 -10.34 17.53
CA THR A 483 12.44 -11.54 17.26
C THR A 483 12.06 -12.24 18.56
N LYS A 484 12.99 -12.48 19.47
CA LYS A 484 12.70 -13.04 20.81
C LYS A 484 11.70 -12.21 21.60
N ASN A 485 11.85 -10.88 21.56
CA ASN A 485 10.91 -9.96 22.22
C ASN A 485 9.51 -10.04 21.63
N LEU A 486 9.40 -10.19 20.31
CA LEU A 486 8.11 -10.35 19.62
C LEU A 486 7.48 -11.71 19.91
N GLU A 487 8.25 -12.79 19.87
CA GLU A 487 7.82 -14.15 20.23
C GLU A 487 7.24 -14.19 21.66
N ASN A 488 7.94 -13.60 22.62
CA ASN A 488 7.46 -13.54 24.01
C ASN A 488 6.12 -12.79 24.13
N LYS A 489 5.93 -11.70 23.36
CA LYS A 489 4.64 -10.99 23.34
C LYS A 489 3.53 -11.85 22.75
N ILE A 490 3.80 -12.59 21.68
CA ILE A 490 2.84 -13.47 21.03
C ILE A 490 2.45 -14.63 21.97
N ARG A 491 3.43 -15.28 22.61
CA ARG A 491 3.17 -16.32 23.62
C ARG A 491 2.22 -15.81 24.71
N LYS A 492 2.51 -14.63 25.28
CA LYS A 492 1.66 -14.02 26.30
C LYS A 492 0.21 -13.78 25.82
N ILE A 493 -0.02 -13.56 24.51
CA ILE A 493 -1.38 -13.42 23.99
C ILE A 493 -2.12 -14.75 24.08
N PHE A 494 -1.47 -15.87 23.78
CA PHE A 494 -2.11 -17.18 23.76
C PHE A 494 -2.14 -17.89 25.14
N ASP A 495 -1.17 -17.59 26.04
CA ASP A 495 -1.05 -18.23 27.35
C ASP A 495 -1.99 -17.63 28.43
N TYR A 496 -2.42 -16.37 28.29
CA TYR A 496 -3.37 -15.75 29.25
C TYR A 496 -4.82 -15.93 28.78
N ASP A 497 -5.59 -16.65 29.59
CA ASP A 497 -7.04 -16.60 29.59
C ASP A 497 -7.57 -15.45 30.43
#